data_c4f20646573477af3ae647fcaa82ed0b
#
_entry.id   c4f20646573477af3ae647fcaa82ed0b
#
_cell.length_a   1.000
_cell.length_b   1.000
_cell.length_c   1.000
_cell.angle_alpha   90.00
_cell.angle_beta   90.00
_cell.angle_gamma   90.00
#
_symmetry.space_group_name_H-M   'P 1'
#
loop_
_entity.id
_entity.type
_entity.pdbx_description
1 polymer ?
#
loop_
_entity_poly.entity_id
_entity_poly.type
_entity_poly.pdbx_seq_one_letter_code
_entity_poly.pdbx_strand_id
1 'polypeptide(L)'
;VYQTVNKLMKKGKVLAAYTPTYGGVAEAVLKMTLGNGLGFRFDDGCTMDELFSYAYGSFVLELTEPQQVGLPLGTTTAEAGLTWQGNTVTGEELLAAYENKLEPIYACNIDQKQENIPTLSHESDSWKKPLIKSAKPKVLIPVFPGTNCEYDAAKAMRNAGAEPEILVIKNLTATGIAESMDTVAKALGQAQ
;
A
#
# COMPACT_ATOMS: atom_id res chain seq x y z
N VAL A 1 11.37 16.51 8.92
CA VAL A 1 10.09 16.04 8.35
C VAL A 1 9.78 14.62 8.83
N TYR A 2 10.57 13.59 8.47
CA TYR A 2 10.29 12.18 8.80
C TYR A 2 10.06 11.91 10.30
N GLN A 3 10.91 12.47 11.17
CA GLN A 3 10.76 12.28 12.61
C GLN A 3 9.45 12.86 13.15
N THR A 4 9.04 14.02 12.61
CA THR A 4 7.78 14.67 13.00
C THR A 4 6.58 13.84 12.56
N VAL A 5 6.55 13.41 11.29
CA VAL A 5 5.50 12.55 10.76
C VAL A 5 5.41 11.24 11.54
N ASN A 6 6.54 10.57 11.77
CA ASN A 6 6.58 9.34 12.56
C ASN A 6 6.03 9.52 13.99
N LYS A 7 6.37 10.62 14.65
CA LYS A 7 5.83 10.93 15.99
C LYS A 7 4.31 11.10 15.97
N LEU A 8 3.76 11.78 14.96
CA LEU A 8 2.31 11.95 14.80
C LEU A 8 1.62 10.62 14.53
N MET A 9 2.20 9.78 13.64
CA MET A 9 1.67 8.44 13.36
C MET A 9 1.65 7.56 14.62
N LYS A 10 2.74 7.54 15.38
CA LYS A 10 2.81 6.79 16.66
C LYS A 10 1.81 7.26 17.71
N LYS A 11 1.39 8.52 17.64
CA LYS A 11 0.34 9.08 18.52
C LYS A 11 -1.08 8.86 17.99
N GLY A 12 -1.25 8.17 16.86
CA GLY A 12 -2.55 7.97 16.22
C GLY A 12 -3.21 9.26 15.70
N LYS A 13 -2.39 10.29 15.37
CA LYS A 13 -2.91 11.58 14.88
C LYS A 13 -2.99 11.66 13.36
N VAL A 14 -2.46 10.68 12.64
CA VAL A 14 -2.46 10.61 11.18
C VAL A 14 -3.39 9.49 10.74
N LEU A 15 -4.40 9.83 9.93
CA LEU A 15 -5.33 8.88 9.32
C LEU A 15 -4.78 8.35 8.00
N ALA A 16 -4.24 9.25 7.18
CA ALA A 16 -3.62 8.92 5.91
C ALA A 16 -2.40 9.81 5.65
N ALA A 17 -1.45 9.31 4.88
CA ALA A 17 -0.26 10.03 4.47
C ALA A 17 0.08 9.74 3.00
N TYR A 18 0.45 10.75 2.25
CA TYR A 18 0.88 10.62 0.86
C TYR A 18 2.11 11.49 0.59
N THR A 19 2.94 11.07 -0.34
CA THR A 19 4.10 11.86 -0.78
C THR A 19 3.80 12.49 -2.13
N PRO A 20 3.80 13.83 -2.24
CA PRO A 20 3.61 14.52 -3.52
C PRO A 20 4.63 14.07 -4.57
N THR A 21 4.16 13.91 -5.80
CA THR A 21 4.98 13.55 -6.95
C THR A 21 4.93 14.65 -8.01
N TYR A 22 4.93 14.29 -9.28
CA TYR A 22 5.01 15.22 -10.41
C TYR A 22 3.90 16.27 -10.44
N GLY A 23 2.69 15.93 -10.05
CA GLY A 23 1.53 16.84 -10.02
C GLY A 23 1.39 17.66 -8.73
N GLY A 24 2.39 17.61 -7.84
CA GLY A 24 2.42 18.39 -6.62
C GLY A 24 1.43 17.96 -5.55
N VAL A 25 1.08 18.92 -4.70
CA VAL A 25 0.14 18.72 -3.59
C VAL A 25 -1.29 18.46 -4.10
N ALA A 26 -1.69 19.12 -5.19
CA ALA A 26 -3.02 18.94 -5.77
C ALA A 26 -3.23 17.48 -6.25
N GLU A 27 -2.24 16.89 -6.93
CA GLU A 27 -2.29 15.47 -7.33
C GLU A 27 -2.32 14.55 -6.10
N ALA A 28 -1.53 14.84 -5.07
CA ALA A 28 -1.50 14.05 -3.85
C ALA A 28 -2.88 14.04 -3.17
N VAL A 29 -3.51 15.18 -3.01
CA VAL A 29 -4.86 15.32 -2.44
C VAL A 29 -5.89 14.59 -3.30
N LEU A 30 -5.85 14.76 -4.63
CA LEU A 30 -6.71 14.02 -5.56
C LEU A 30 -6.62 12.51 -5.32
N LYS A 31 -5.43 11.96 -5.30
CA LYS A 31 -5.23 10.51 -5.12
C LYS A 31 -5.65 10.01 -3.73
N MET A 32 -5.54 10.84 -2.71
CA MET A 32 -6.00 10.50 -1.36
C MET A 32 -7.54 10.47 -1.26
N THR A 33 -8.25 11.28 -2.04
CA THR A 33 -9.71 11.39 -1.98
C THR A 33 -10.44 10.48 -2.96
N LEU A 34 -9.84 10.20 -4.12
CA LEU A 34 -10.49 9.53 -5.25
C LEU A 34 -11.04 8.14 -4.90
N GLY A 35 -10.23 7.30 -4.20
CA GLY A 35 -10.58 5.92 -3.91
C GLY A 35 -11.77 5.75 -2.96
N ASN A 36 -12.05 6.73 -2.13
CA ASN A 36 -13.16 6.71 -1.17
C ASN A 36 -14.35 7.57 -1.60
N GLY A 37 -14.27 8.19 -2.80
CA GLY A 37 -15.32 9.08 -3.29
C GLY A 37 -15.50 10.34 -2.42
N LEU A 38 -14.45 10.75 -1.70
CA LEU A 38 -14.44 11.96 -0.92
C LEU A 38 -14.02 13.16 -1.77
N GLY A 39 -14.30 14.34 -1.27
CA GLY A 39 -13.80 15.57 -1.85
C GLY A 39 -12.84 16.29 -0.91
N PHE A 40 -12.30 17.42 -1.42
CA PHE A 40 -11.45 18.28 -0.64
C PHE A 40 -11.64 19.74 -1.06
N ARG A 41 -11.71 20.61 -0.06
CA ARG A 41 -11.75 22.05 -0.27
C ARG A 41 -10.43 22.63 0.24
N PHE A 42 -9.63 23.16 -0.70
CA PHE A 42 -8.43 23.89 -0.37
C PHE A 42 -8.74 25.21 0.31
N ASP A 43 -7.90 25.62 1.24
CA ASP A 43 -7.97 26.94 1.84
C ASP A 43 -7.70 28.01 0.77
N ASP A 44 -8.45 29.12 0.82
CA ASP A 44 -8.34 30.22 -0.17
C ASP A 44 -6.97 30.88 -0.19
N GLY A 45 -6.21 30.75 0.87
CA GLY A 45 -4.82 31.21 0.99
C GLY A 45 -3.79 30.37 0.25
N CYS A 46 -4.14 29.16 -0.20
CA CYS A 46 -3.24 28.34 -1.00
C CYS A 46 -3.00 29.00 -2.36
N THR A 47 -1.75 29.03 -2.79
CA THR A 47 -1.36 29.56 -4.11
C THR A 47 -1.22 28.45 -5.15
N MET A 48 -1.29 28.80 -6.44
CA MET A 48 -1.02 27.84 -7.53
C MET A 48 0.34 27.17 -7.38
N ASP A 49 1.37 27.93 -7.00
CA ASP A 49 2.70 27.39 -6.82
C ASP A 49 2.75 26.37 -5.69
N GLU A 50 2.09 26.60 -4.58
CA GLU A 50 2.01 25.64 -3.47
C GLU A 50 1.27 24.37 -3.85
N LEU A 51 0.24 24.46 -4.69
CA LEU A 51 -0.57 23.31 -5.10
C LEU A 51 0.09 22.48 -6.20
N PHE A 52 0.78 23.08 -7.15
CA PHE A 52 1.26 22.42 -8.37
C PHE A 52 2.79 22.38 -8.54
N SER A 53 3.56 22.99 -7.64
CA SER A 53 5.02 22.86 -7.67
C SER A 53 5.47 21.47 -7.24
N TYR A 54 6.70 21.14 -7.61
CA TYR A 54 7.37 19.95 -7.11
C TYR A 54 7.60 20.03 -5.61
N ALA A 55 7.06 19.08 -4.87
CA ALA A 55 7.17 19.02 -3.42
C ALA A 55 7.80 17.70 -2.95
N TYR A 56 8.81 17.22 -3.68
CA TYR A 56 9.51 15.98 -3.35
C TYR A 56 10.12 16.03 -1.94
N GLY A 57 9.93 14.91 -1.20
CA GLY A 57 10.43 14.81 0.17
C GLY A 57 9.50 15.41 1.22
N SER A 58 8.37 15.99 0.80
CA SER A 58 7.28 16.41 1.69
C SER A 58 6.21 15.32 1.87
N PHE A 59 5.26 15.57 2.77
CA PHE A 59 4.11 14.70 3.02
C PHE A 59 2.84 15.54 3.04
N VAL A 60 1.79 15.01 2.43
CA VAL A 60 0.41 15.43 2.70
C VAL A 60 -0.14 14.48 3.75
N LEU A 61 -0.70 15.02 4.82
CA LEU A 61 -1.22 14.25 5.95
C LEU A 61 -2.70 14.55 6.14
N GLU A 62 -3.50 13.53 6.26
CA GLU A 62 -4.84 13.63 6.83
C GLU A 62 -4.73 13.43 8.34
N LEU A 63 -5.25 14.38 9.10
CA LEU A 63 -5.10 14.43 10.55
C LEU A 63 -6.45 14.25 11.24
N THR A 64 -6.46 13.59 12.39
CA THR A 64 -7.66 13.43 13.24
C THR A 64 -8.13 14.76 13.82
N GLU A 65 -7.22 15.71 13.98
CA GLU A 65 -7.46 17.05 14.52
C GLU A 65 -6.34 17.98 14.07
N PRO A 66 -6.54 19.30 14.03
CA PRO A 66 -5.50 20.27 13.68
C PRO A 66 -4.25 20.12 14.57
N GLN A 67 -3.08 20.13 13.93
CA GLN A 67 -1.79 20.04 14.59
C GLN A 67 -0.92 21.25 14.22
N GLN A 68 -0.03 21.68 15.10
CA GLN A 68 0.95 22.74 14.85
C GLN A 68 2.12 22.19 14.01
N VAL A 69 1.84 21.75 12.76
CA VAL A 69 2.83 21.13 11.88
C VAL A 69 2.48 21.41 10.41
N GLY A 70 3.49 21.80 9.62
CA GLY A 70 3.32 22.06 8.18
C GLY A 70 2.41 23.24 7.88
N LEU A 71 1.94 23.27 6.64
CA LEU A 71 0.97 24.26 6.15
C LEU A 71 -0.42 23.59 6.10
N PRO A 72 -1.45 24.23 6.65
CA PRO A 72 -2.83 23.77 6.46
C PRO A 72 -3.19 23.91 4.97
N LEU A 73 -3.72 22.83 4.39
CA LEU A 73 -4.13 22.82 2.99
C LEU A 73 -5.63 23.02 2.80
N GLY A 74 -6.42 22.64 3.81
CA GLY A 74 -7.88 22.70 3.73
C GLY A 74 -8.55 21.56 4.45
N THR A 75 -9.74 21.16 4.00
CA THR A 75 -10.62 20.22 4.70
C THR A 75 -11.23 19.22 3.72
N THR A 76 -11.31 17.96 4.12
CA THR A 76 -12.04 16.91 3.41
C THR A 76 -13.55 17.20 3.39
N THR A 77 -14.23 16.85 2.32
CA THR A 77 -15.68 17.00 2.14
C THR A 77 -16.33 15.65 1.81
N ALA A 78 -17.61 15.51 2.13
CA ALA A 78 -18.36 14.29 1.83
C ALA A 78 -18.69 14.16 0.34
N GLU A 79 -18.80 15.28 -0.37
CA GLU A 79 -19.07 15.31 -1.81
C GLU A 79 -17.76 15.18 -2.58
N ALA A 80 -17.71 14.23 -3.50
CA ALA A 80 -16.51 13.97 -4.31
C ALA A 80 -16.20 15.18 -5.22
N GLY A 81 -14.94 15.59 -5.20
CA GLY A 81 -14.45 16.71 -6.01
C GLY A 81 -13.38 17.52 -5.30
N LEU A 82 -12.77 18.45 -6.04
CA LEU A 82 -11.80 19.40 -5.50
C LEU A 82 -12.32 20.83 -5.69
N THR A 83 -12.31 21.60 -4.61
CA THR A 83 -12.74 23.00 -4.62
C THR A 83 -11.61 23.90 -4.17
N TRP A 84 -11.38 24.97 -4.92
CA TRP A 84 -10.41 26.02 -4.60
C TRP A 84 -10.88 27.38 -5.11
N GLN A 85 -10.85 28.40 -4.25
CA GLN A 85 -11.26 29.78 -4.57
C GLN A 85 -12.62 29.86 -5.32
N GLY A 86 -13.61 29.09 -4.85
CA GLY A 86 -14.95 29.06 -5.43
C GLY A 86 -15.09 28.23 -6.73
N ASN A 87 -14.00 27.71 -7.28
CA ASN A 87 -14.04 26.82 -8.44
C ASN A 87 -14.05 25.37 -7.96
N THR A 88 -14.90 24.55 -8.57
CA THR A 88 -15.03 23.13 -8.24
C THR A 88 -14.85 22.28 -9.49
N VAL A 89 -14.03 21.23 -9.37
CA VAL A 89 -13.96 20.13 -10.33
C VAL A 89 -14.58 18.93 -9.65
N THR A 90 -15.57 18.34 -10.28
CA THR A 90 -16.34 17.23 -9.71
C THR A 90 -15.53 15.94 -9.63
N GLY A 91 -15.92 15.03 -8.75
CA GLY A 91 -15.28 13.71 -8.64
C GLY A 91 -15.37 12.90 -9.92
N GLU A 92 -16.46 13.02 -10.68
CA GLU A 92 -16.64 12.37 -11.98
C GLU A 92 -15.65 12.89 -13.03
N GLU A 93 -15.50 14.22 -13.14
CA GLU A 93 -14.51 14.83 -14.05
C GLU A 93 -13.07 14.44 -13.68
N LEU A 94 -12.76 14.41 -12.40
CA LEU A 94 -11.43 14.02 -11.90
C LEU A 94 -11.13 12.55 -12.18
N LEU A 95 -12.10 11.66 -11.94
CA LEU A 95 -11.98 10.23 -12.22
C LEU A 95 -11.80 9.99 -13.71
N ALA A 96 -12.62 10.61 -14.55
CA ALA A 96 -12.53 10.51 -16.00
C ALA A 96 -11.16 10.97 -16.51
N ALA A 97 -10.65 12.11 -16.00
CA ALA A 97 -9.33 12.60 -16.37
C ALA A 97 -8.20 11.66 -15.94
N TYR A 98 -8.36 11.00 -14.78
CA TYR A 98 -7.37 10.05 -14.24
C TYR A 98 -7.35 8.73 -15.02
N GLU A 99 -8.53 8.14 -15.28
CA GLU A 99 -8.64 6.81 -15.93
C GLU A 99 -8.45 6.89 -17.45
N ASN A 100 -9.03 7.88 -18.11
CA ASN A 100 -9.02 7.94 -19.58
C ASN A 100 -7.64 8.24 -20.19
N LYS A 101 -6.68 8.67 -19.41
CA LYS A 101 -5.35 9.05 -19.93
C LYS A 101 -4.64 7.90 -20.66
N LEU A 102 -4.75 6.69 -20.15
CA LEU A 102 -4.12 5.50 -20.73
C LEU A 102 -5.14 4.51 -21.30
N GLU A 103 -6.44 4.81 -21.23
CA GLU A 103 -7.51 3.92 -21.67
C GLU A 103 -7.34 3.39 -23.11
N PRO A 104 -6.88 4.21 -24.10
CA PRO A 104 -6.66 3.73 -25.46
C PRO A 104 -5.52 2.67 -25.59
N ILE A 105 -4.63 2.59 -24.61
CA ILE A 105 -3.47 1.70 -24.62
C ILE A 105 -3.62 0.57 -23.63
N TYR A 106 -4.11 0.89 -22.43
CA TYR A 106 -4.39 -0.01 -21.33
C TYR A 106 -5.77 0.28 -20.77
N ALA A 107 -6.76 -0.46 -21.23
CA ALA A 107 -8.12 -0.29 -20.76
C ALA A 107 -8.22 -0.62 -19.25
N CYS A 108 -8.69 0.36 -18.46
CA CYS A 108 -8.99 0.16 -17.04
C CYS A 108 -10.29 -0.61 -16.85
N ASN A 109 -11.25 -0.37 -17.78
CA ASN A 109 -12.56 -1.00 -17.76
C ASN A 109 -12.65 -2.00 -18.91
N ILE A 110 -12.53 -3.28 -18.57
CA ILE A 110 -12.72 -4.37 -19.52
C ILE A 110 -14.18 -4.79 -19.43
N ASP A 111 -14.88 -4.86 -20.58
CA ASP A 111 -16.22 -5.42 -20.64
C ASP A 111 -16.20 -6.88 -20.18
N GLN A 112 -16.40 -7.08 -18.91
CA GLN A 112 -16.55 -8.41 -18.32
C GLN A 112 -18.02 -8.81 -18.32
N LYS A 113 -18.32 -10.04 -18.72
CA LYS A 113 -19.60 -10.63 -18.40
C LYS A 113 -19.74 -10.57 -16.88
N GLN A 114 -20.79 -9.91 -16.41
CA GLN A 114 -21.12 -9.88 -14.98
C GLN A 114 -21.39 -11.32 -14.52
N GLU A 115 -20.37 -11.96 -14.02
CA GLU A 115 -20.54 -13.20 -13.27
C GLU A 115 -20.79 -12.83 -11.80
N ASN A 116 -21.72 -13.53 -11.20
CA ASN A 116 -22.04 -13.31 -9.79
C ASN A 116 -20.86 -13.83 -8.95
N ILE A 117 -19.96 -12.94 -8.56
CA ILE A 117 -18.80 -13.28 -7.72
C ILE A 117 -19.32 -13.43 -6.28
N PRO A 118 -19.25 -14.63 -5.69
CA PRO A 118 -19.67 -14.79 -4.31
C PRO A 118 -18.79 -13.98 -3.37
N THR A 119 -19.42 -13.23 -2.48
CA THR A 119 -18.69 -12.55 -1.40
C THR A 119 -18.24 -13.60 -0.40
N LEU A 120 -16.94 -13.82 -0.32
CA LEU A 120 -16.33 -14.70 0.67
C LEU A 120 -15.88 -13.84 1.85
N SER A 121 -16.43 -14.13 3.03
CA SER A 121 -15.99 -13.53 4.28
C SER A 121 -15.60 -14.62 5.27
N HIS A 122 -14.58 -14.36 6.07
CA HIS A 122 -14.19 -15.21 7.18
C HIS A 122 -14.14 -14.37 8.44
N GLU A 123 -14.98 -14.70 9.40
CA GLU A 123 -14.95 -14.13 10.73
C GLU A 123 -14.47 -15.21 11.71
N SER A 124 -13.54 -14.87 12.57
CA SER A 124 -13.05 -15.76 13.60
C SER A 124 -12.87 -15.00 14.89
N ASP A 125 -13.55 -15.43 15.92
CA ASP A 125 -13.45 -14.86 17.28
C ASP A 125 -12.14 -15.21 17.97
N SER A 126 -11.36 -16.12 17.39
CA SER A 126 -10.09 -16.56 17.97
C SER A 126 -9.06 -16.94 16.90
N TRP A 127 -7.86 -16.46 17.05
CA TRP A 127 -6.71 -16.95 16.29
C TRP A 127 -6.29 -18.31 16.86
N LYS A 128 -6.20 -19.32 16.00
CA LYS A 128 -5.66 -20.62 16.40
C LYS A 128 -4.21 -20.41 16.84
N LYS A 129 -3.92 -20.72 18.09
CA LYS A 129 -2.55 -20.69 18.60
C LYS A 129 -1.82 -21.94 18.12
N PRO A 130 -0.52 -21.85 17.80
CA PRO A 130 0.26 -23.03 17.44
C PRO A 130 0.29 -24.01 18.61
N LEU A 131 0.14 -25.31 18.28
CA LEU A 131 0.19 -26.40 19.27
C LEU A 131 1.59 -26.52 19.90
N ILE A 132 2.61 -26.28 19.08
CA ILE A 132 4.02 -26.30 19.50
C ILE A 132 4.51 -24.86 19.52
N LYS A 133 5.07 -24.44 20.66
CA LYS A 133 5.68 -23.12 20.81
C LYS A 133 7.18 -23.27 20.74
N SER A 134 7.82 -22.56 19.82
CA SER A 134 9.27 -22.47 19.71
C SER A 134 9.74 -21.06 20.06
N ALA A 135 10.85 -20.96 20.78
CA ALA A 135 11.49 -19.66 21.06
C ALA A 135 12.07 -19.03 19.78
N LYS A 136 12.48 -19.86 18.82
CA LYS A 136 12.98 -19.46 17.51
C LYS A 136 12.35 -20.38 16.45
N PRO A 137 11.16 -20.02 15.93
CA PRO A 137 10.51 -20.84 14.91
C PRO A 137 11.37 -20.88 13.64
N LYS A 138 11.51 -22.07 13.06
CA LYS A 138 12.17 -22.25 11.77
C LYS A 138 11.21 -21.90 10.64
N VAL A 139 11.66 -21.05 9.72
CA VAL A 139 10.89 -20.60 8.58
C VAL A 139 11.57 -21.03 7.30
N LEU A 140 10.91 -21.89 6.51
CA LEU A 140 11.38 -22.29 5.19
C LEU A 140 10.95 -21.28 4.14
N ILE A 141 11.90 -20.80 3.35
CA ILE A 141 11.69 -19.90 2.21
C ILE A 141 12.13 -20.60 0.93
N PRO A 142 11.22 -21.33 0.25
CA PRO A 142 11.56 -21.95 -1.02
C PRO A 142 11.67 -20.91 -2.12
N VAL A 143 12.74 -21.00 -2.91
CA VAL A 143 13.05 -20.08 -4.02
C VAL A 143 12.93 -20.84 -5.31
N PHE A 144 11.89 -20.53 -6.07
CA PHE A 144 11.64 -21.07 -7.41
C PHE A 144 12.23 -20.13 -8.47
N PRO A 145 12.41 -20.59 -9.72
CA PRO A 145 12.76 -19.70 -10.81
C PRO A 145 11.76 -18.53 -10.94
N GLY A 146 12.27 -17.31 -10.92
CA GLY A 146 11.48 -16.09 -10.92
C GLY A 146 11.05 -15.57 -9.53
N THR A 147 11.34 -16.29 -8.44
CA THR A 147 11.16 -15.76 -7.07
C THR A 147 12.15 -14.63 -6.82
N ASN A 148 11.66 -13.56 -6.20
CA ASN A 148 12.44 -12.41 -5.76
C ASN A 148 12.19 -12.12 -4.27
N CYS A 149 13.07 -11.28 -3.69
CA CYS A 149 12.96 -10.78 -2.32
C CYS A 149 13.12 -11.86 -1.23
N GLU A 150 13.71 -13.01 -1.53
CA GLU A 150 13.98 -14.07 -0.55
C GLU A 150 14.89 -13.61 0.60
N TYR A 151 15.87 -12.75 0.30
CA TYR A 151 16.75 -12.17 1.31
C TYR A 151 16.02 -11.16 2.20
N ASP A 152 15.12 -10.36 1.64
CA ASP A 152 14.31 -9.41 2.40
C ASP A 152 13.30 -10.15 3.28
N ALA A 153 12.67 -11.21 2.77
CA ALA A 153 11.82 -12.10 3.55
C ALA A 153 12.59 -12.73 4.72
N ALA A 154 13.79 -13.26 4.46
CA ALA A 154 14.63 -13.85 5.49
C ALA A 154 15.04 -12.81 6.54
N LYS A 155 15.34 -11.57 6.13
CA LYS A 155 15.65 -10.46 7.04
C LYS A 155 14.46 -10.11 7.92
N ALA A 156 13.26 -10.02 7.34
CA ALA A 156 12.04 -9.73 8.09
C ALA A 156 11.75 -10.82 9.12
N MET A 157 11.90 -12.09 8.77
CA MET A 157 11.72 -13.22 9.68
C MET A 157 12.74 -13.22 10.82
N ARG A 158 14.02 -12.93 10.53
CA ARG A 158 15.05 -12.78 11.60
C ARG A 158 14.72 -11.63 12.54
N ASN A 159 14.27 -10.50 12.02
CA ASN A 159 13.88 -9.35 12.84
C ASN A 159 12.68 -9.65 13.73
N ALA A 160 11.80 -10.56 13.30
CA ALA A 160 10.68 -11.07 14.10
C ALA A 160 11.09 -12.17 15.10
N GLY A 161 12.37 -12.56 15.14
CA GLY A 161 12.90 -13.56 16.08
C GLY A 161 12.89 -15.01 15.56
N ALA A 162 12.58 -15.21 14.27
CA ALA A 162 12.61 -16.53 13.64
C ALA A 162 13.99 -16.89 13.07
N GLU A 163 14.16 -18.16 12.69
CA GLU A 163 15.35 -18.70 12.02
C GLU A 163 14.96 -19.10 10.58
N PRO A 164 15.16 -18.20 9.58
CA PRO A 164 14.82 -18.49 8.20
C PRO A 164 15.91 -19.30 7.50
N GLU A 165 15.48 -20.27 6.71
CA GLU A 165 16.27 -21.05 5.77
C GLU A 165 15.81 -20.76 4.35
N ILE A 166 16.72 -20.27 3.49
CA ILE A 166 16.47 -20.06 2.05
C ILE A 166 16.88 -21.34 1.32
N LEU A 167 15.93 -21.95 0.61
CA LEU A 167 16.15 -23.18 -0.13
C LEU A 167 15.86 -22.98 -1.62
N VAL A 168 16.93 -23.03 -2.45
CA VAL A 168 16.82 -22.84 -3.89
C VAL A 168 16.38 -24.13 -4.56
N ILE A 169 15.31 -24.05 -5.35
CA ILE A 169 14.78 -25.15 -6.15
C ILE A 169 15.55 -25.22 -7.49
N LYS A 170 16.27 -26.30 -7.68
CA LYS A 170 17.02 -26.56 -8.93
C LYS A 170 16.07 -27.15 -9.97
N ASN A 171 15.87 -26.46 -11.10
CA ASN A 171 14.92 -26.87 -12.14
C ASN A 171 15.57 -27.16 -13.50
N LEU A 172 16.91 -27.23 -13.57
CA LEU A 172 17.62 -27.45 -14.84
C LEU A 172 17.50 -28.87 -15.35
N THR A 173 17.33 -29.85 -14.45
CA THR A 173 17.23 -31.27 -14.80
C THR A 173 16.16 -31.96 -13.99
N ALA A 174 15.58 -33.06 -14.49
CA ALA A 174 14.61 -33.87 -13.77
C ALA A 174 15.16 -34.36 -12.42
N THR A 175 16.42 -34.78 -12.37
CA THR A 175 17.12 -35.20 -11.15
C THR A 175 17.22 -34.02 -10.18
N GLY A 176 17.60 -32.83 -10.64
CA GLY A 176 17.70 -31.64 -9.77
C GLY A 176 16.35 -31.25 -9.17
N ILE A 177 15.25 -31.40 -9.91
CA ILE A 177 13.89 -31.19 -9.40
C ILE A 177 13.58 -32.21 -8.30
N ALA A 178 13.79 -33.50 -8.54
CA ALA A 178 13.51 -34.55 -7.57
C ALA A 178 14.31 -34.36 -6.27
N GLU A 179 15.61 -34.10 -6.36
CA GLU A 179 16.48 -33.80 -5.21
C GLU A 179 16.04 -32.57 -4.43
N SER A 180 15.59 -31.53 -5.15
CA SER A 180 15.09 -30.30 -4.52
C SER A 180 13.79 -30.57 -3.77
N MET A 181 12.87 -31.34 -4.34
CA MET A 181 11.61 -31.72 -3.68
C MET A 181 11.84 -32.56 -2.44
N ASP A 182 12.79 -33.53 -2.48
CA ASP A 182 13.18 -34.30 -1.30
C ASP A 182 13.75 -33.41 -0.19
N THR A 183 14.54 -32.41 -0.58
CA THR A 183 15.12 -31.44 0.36
C THR A 183 14.03 -30.57 0.98
N VAL A 184 13.06 -30.07 0.17
CA VAL A 184 11.89 -29.32 0.66
C VAL A 184 11.08 -30.17 1.62
N ALA A 185 10.78 -31.41 1.29
CA ALA A 185 10.01 -32.30 2.15
C ALA A 185 10.67 -32.52 3.52
N LYS A 186 12.00 -32.68 3.54
CA LYS A 186 12.78 -32.78 4.80
C LYS A 186 12.73 -31.49 5.59
N ALA A 187 12.93 -30.34 4.92
CA ALA A 187 12.90 -29.03 5.56
C ALA A 187 11.53 -28.68 6.13
N LEU A 188 10.45 -29.01 5.41
CA LEU A 188 9.06 -28.85 5.90
C LEU A 188 8.80 -29.62 7.19
N GLY A 189 9.35 -30.82 7.34
CA GLY A 189 9.24 -31.60 8.58
C GLY A 189 9.95 -30.97 9.77
N GLN A 190 10.81 -29.97 9.54
CA GLN A 190 11.57 -29.25 10.58
C GLN A 190 11.04 -27.81 10.78
N ALA A 191 10.26 -27.28 9.86
CA ALA A 191 9.66 -25.94 9.95
C ALA A 191 8.52 -25.91 10.98
N GLN A 192 8.25 -24.72 11.54
CA GLN A 192 7.26 -24.53 12.61
C GLN A 192 6.37 -23.33 12.30
#